data_859d3d586940996220f3deb894e39d7d
#
_entry.id   859d3d586940996220f3deb894e39d7d
#
_cell.length_a   1.000
_cell.length_b   1.000
_cell.length_c   1.000
_cell.angle_alpha   90.00
_cell.angle_beta   90.00
_cell.angle_gamma   90.00
#
_symmetry.space_group_name_H-M   'P 1'
#
loop_
_entity.id
_entity.type
_entity.pdbx_description
1 polymer ?
#
loop_
_entity_poly.entity_id
_entity_poly.type
_entity_poly.pdbx_seq_one_letter_code
_entity_poly.pdbx_strand_id
1 'polypeptide(L)'
;VAKSASSALRKYIDNNGLKRIVLASCHDDIVEWLQPDWIFNVLTREFHSGRYLQRPEVSIDIYKTDWKLWDTFKKFHYLDAKINKAAHCYAAFWGERLVGFGAVLRYPSGTVKNAWRGHRTVILPDFQGLGLGTRLSDAIALSYVEKGCRYFSRTAHPRMGEYREKSSLWKPTSKNRKLRKDIKHKNVYNNHYADNKRICWSHEYIGEKHETSKTNTSSN
;
A
#
# COMPACT_ATOMS: atom_id res chain seq x y z
N VAL A 1 -3.42 7.01 -16.05
CA VAL A 1 -2.70 5.76 -16.44
C VAL A 1 -1.24 6.06 -16.76
N ALA A 2 -0.92 6.99 -17.67
CA ALA A 2 0.46 7.28 -18.08
C ALA A 2 1.38 7.66 -16.91
N LYS A 3 0.95 8.55 -16.03
CA LYS A 3 1.70 8.95 -14.83
C LYS A 3 2.08 7.77 -13.94
N SER A 4 1.11 6.91 -13.59
CA SER A 4 1.36 5.75 -12.74
C SER A 4 2.28 4.74 -13.41
N ALA A 5 2.10 4.50 -14.71
CA ALA A 5 2.93 3.58 -15.48
C ALA A 5 4.39 4.09 -15.56
N SER A 6 4.60 5.37 -15.87
CA SER A 6 5.93 5.99 -15.96
C SER A 6 6.65 5.97 -14.61
N SER A 7 5.96 6.35 -13.53
CA SER A 7 6.54 6.31 -12.18
C SER A 7 6.84 4.88 -11.71
N ALA A 8 5.98 3.93 -12.05
CA ALA A 8 6.20 2.51 -11.73
C ALA A 8 7.38 1.94 -12.52
N LEU A 9 7.51 2.30 -13.79
CA LEU A 9 8.63 1.90 -14.64
C LEU A 9 9.95 2.44 -14.09
N ARG A 10 10.01 3.72 -13.73
CA ARG A 10 11.22 4.29 -13.12
C ARG A 10 11.61 3.56 -11.85
N LYS A 11 10.64 3.33 -10.97
CA LYS A 11 10.88 2.56 -9.74
C LYS A 11 11.37 1.14 -10.01
N TYR A 12 10.81 0.49 -11.03
CA TYR A 12 11.25 -0.85 -11.44
C TYR A 12 12.69 -0.86 -11.92
N ILE A 13 13.06 0.11 -12.76
CA ILE A 13 14.43 0.30 -13.27
C ILE A 13 15.42 0.46 -12.12
N ASP A 14 15.10 1.37 -11.17
CA ASP A 14 15.98 1.64 -10.02
C ASP A 14 16.14 0.42 -9.10
N ASN A 15 15.03 -0.25 -8.79
CA ASN A 15 15.03 -1.40 -7.87
C ASN A 15 15.77 -2.63 -8.43
N ASN A 16 15.83 -2.78 -9.76
CA ASN A 16 16.48 -3.90 -10.41
C ASN A 16 17.86 -3.54 -11.00
N GLY A 17 18.33 -2.31 -10.77
CA GLY A 17 19.62 -1.85 -11.28
C GLY A 17 19.76 -1.92 -12.80
N LEU A 18 18.63 -1.78 -13.51
CA LEU A 18 18.62 -1.87 -14.99
C LEU A 18 19.31 -0.65 -15.58
N LYS A 19 20.11 -0.91 -16.61
CA LYS A 19 20.91 0.11 -17.33
C LYS A 19 20.61 0.04 -18.83
N ARG A 20 20.92 1.13 -19.54
CA ARG A 20 20.81 1.22 -21.01
C ARG A 20 19.38 1.09 -21.52
N ILE A 21 18.42 1.72 -20.85
CA ILE A 21 17.04 1.76 -21.27
C ILE A 21 16.79 3.04 -22.04
N VAL A 22 16.24 2.92 -23.23
CA VAL A 22 15.84 4.03 -24.10
C VAL A 22 14.33 3.94 -24.31
N LEU A 23 13.63 5.03 -24.08
CA LEU A 23 12.21 5.16 -24.30
C LEU A 23 11.94 6.26 -25.32
N ALA A 24 11.08 6.00 -26.28
CA ALA A 24 10.60 7.00 -27.22
C ALA A 24 9.15 7.38 -26.88
N SER A 25 8.86 8.67 -26.86
CA SER A 25 7.52 9.20 -26.60
C SER A 25 7.28 10.45 -27.43
N CYS A 26 6.03 10.66 -27.82
CA CYS A 26 5.56 11.91 -28.40
C CYS A 26 4.96 12.86 -27.34
N HIS A 27 5.01 12.49 -26.06
CA HIS A 27 4.45 13.24 -24.95
C HIS A 27 5.54 13.68 -23.98
N ASP A 28 5.66 14.97 -23.74
CA ASP A 28 6.67 15.55 -22.85
C ASP A 28 6.29 15.41 -21.36
N ASP A 29 5.01 15.22 -21.04
CA ASP A 29 4.49 15.07 -19.69
C ASP A 29 5.05 13.85 -18.95
N ILE A 30 5.53 12.83 -19.67
CA ILE A 30 6.14 11.64 -19.05
C ILE A 30 7.52 11.92 -18.45
N VAL A 31 8.20 12.97 -18.86
CA VAL A 31 9.57 13.33 -18.43
C VAL A 31 9.59 13.54 -16.91
N GLU A 32 8.63 14.28 -16.38
CA GLU A 32 8.50 14.53 -14.94
C GLU A 32 8.35 13.22 -14.13
N TRP A 33 7.68 12.23 -14.69
CA TRP A 33 7.38 10.98 -13.98
C TRP A 33 8.41 9.89 -14.17
N LEU A 34 9.06 9.86 -15.34
CA LEU A 34 10.16 8.93 -15.64
C LEU A 34 11.48 9.38 -15.03
N GLN A 35 11.68 10.69 -14.92
CA GLN A 35 12.95 11.27 -14.47
C GLN A 35 14.15 10.66 -15.20
N PRO A 36 14.22 10.81 -16.53
CA PRO A 36 15.27 10.19 -17.32
C PRO A 36 16.65 10.77 -16.99
N ASP A 37 17.71 9.99 -17.23
CA ASP A 37 19.07 10.47 -17.04
C ASP A 37 19.51 11.38 -18.19
N TRP A 38 18.84 11.29 -19.35
CA TRP A 38 19.03 12.16 -20.50
C TRP A 38 17.75 12.20 -21.36
N ILE A 39 17.63 13.27 -22.13
CA ILE A 39 16.55 13.50 -23.10
C ILE A 39 17.17 13.96 -24.41
N PHE A 40 16.73 13.38 -25.52
CA PHE A 40 17.00 13.86 -26.85
C PHE A 40 15.71 14.32 -27.52
N ASN A 41 15.59 15.61 -27.76
CA ASN A 41 14.44 16.16 -28.48
C ASN A 41 14.69 16.07 -29.98
N VAL A 42 13.96 15.23 -30.68
CA VAL A 42 14.11 14.98 -32.10
C VAL A 42 13.78 16.22 -32.96
N LEU A 43 12.82 17.06 -32.52
CA LEU A 43 12.37 18.25 -33.23
C LEU A 43 13.42 19.36 -33.17
N THR A 44 13.92 19.67 -31.95
CA THR A 44 14.93 20.73 -31.75
C THR A 44 16.34 20.24 -31.96
N ARG A 45 16.56 18.90 -32.04
CA ARG A 45 17.87 18.22 -32.09
C ARG A 45 18.76 18.52 -30.89
N GLU A 46 18.13 18.86 -29.77
CA GLU A 46 18.80 19.18 -28.51
C GLU A 46 18.97 17.93 -27.66
N PHE A 47 20.13 17.80 -27.03
CA PHE A 47 20.46 16.76 -26.08
C PHE A 47 20.64 17.38 -24.69
N HIS A 48 19.85 16.91 -23.74
CA HIS A 48 19.93 17.32 -22.36
C HIS A 48 20.36 16.13 -21.52
N SER A 49 21.43 16.27 -20.74
CA SER A 49 21.93 15.26 -19.81
C SER A 49 21.75 15.70 -18.35
N GLY A 50 21.57 14.75 -17.48
CA GLY A 50 21.37 14.96 -16.05
C GLY A 50 19.97 14.55 -15.60
N ARG A 51 19.84 14.21 -14.32
CA ARG A 51 18.52 13.93 -13.74
C ARG A 51 17.72 15.24 -13.68
N TYR A 52 16.75 15.33 -14.55
CA TYR A 52 16.01 16.55 -14.80
C TYR A 52 15.19 17.03 -13.60
N LEU A 53 14.77 16.12 -12.73
CA LEU A 53 13.98 16.44 -11.57
C LEU A 53 14.33 15.50 -10.42
N GLN A 54 14.60 16.05 -9.27
CA GLN A 54 14.57 15.27 -8.05
C GLN A 54 13.15 14.68 -7.90
N ARG A 55 13.05 13.42 -7.51
CA ARG A 55 11.73 12.82 -7.25
C ARG A 55 10.97 13.73 -6.31
N PRO A 56 9.81 14.27 -6.72
CA PRO A 56 9.01 15.03 -5.78
C PRO A 56 8.73 14.13 -4.58
N GLU A 57 8.96 14.63 -3.42
CA GLU A 57 8.61 13.94 -2.19
C GLU A 57 7.09 13.72 -2.19
N VAL A 58 6.66 12.46 -2.20
CA VAL A 58 5.25 12.13 -2.18
C VAL A 58 4.81 12.09 -0.73
N SER A 59 4.36 13.22 -0.23
CA SER A 59 3.67 13.31 1.06
C SER A 59 2.18 13.05 0.87
N ILE A 60 1.60 12.21 1.73
CA ILE A 60 0.16 11.98 1.77
C ILE A 60 -0.40 12.35 3.13
N ASP A 61 -1.48 13.10 3.12
CA ASP A 61 -2.25 13.44 4.31
C ASP A 61 -3.36 12.42 4.50
N ILE A 62 -3.55 11.98 5.76
CA ILE A 62 -4.52 10.94 6.10
C ILE A 62 -5.52 11.50 7.09
N TYR A 63 -6.78 11.54 6.70
CA TYR A 63 -7.89 12.05 7.51
C TYR A 63 -8.91 10.96 7.83
N LYS A 64 -9.53 11.05 9.00
CA LYS A 64 -10.70 10.23 9.31
C LYS A 64 -11.86 10.63 8.39
N THR A 65 -12.61 9.64 7.94
CA THR A 65 -13.75 9.87 7.05
C THR A 65 -14.90 8.91 7.37
N ASP A 66 -16.02 9.11 6.70
CA ASP A 66 -17.20 8.25 6.78
C ASP A 66 -17.08 7.04 5.83
N TRP A 67 -17.74 5.94 6.19
CA TRP A 67 -17.80 4.73 5.37
C TRP A 67 -18.44 4.97 3.99
N LYS A 68 -19.26 6.01 3.80
CA LYS A 68 -19.87 6.36 2.52
C LYS A 68 -18.82 6.68 1.43
N LEU A 69 -17.64 7.18 1.81
CA LEU A 69 -16.55 7.41 0.87
C LEU A 69 -16.12 6.13 0.15
N TRP A 70 -16.41 4.95 0.72
CA TRP A 70 -16.17 3.65 0.09
C TRP A 70 -16.82 3.51 -1.29
N ASP A 71 -17.92 4.17 -1.55
CA ASP A 71 -18.61 4.12 -2.84
C ASP A 71 -17.73 4.53 -4.01
N THR A 72 -16.78 5.45 -3.79
CA THR A 72 -15.78 5.86 -4.77
C THR A 72 -14.75 4.76 -5.05
N PHE A 73 -14.44 3.94 -4.05
CA PHE A 73 -13.34 2.97 -4.10
C PHE A 73 -13.77 1.53 -4.35
N LYS A 74 -15.01 1.17 -4.07
CA LYS A 74 -15.51 -0.23 -4.08
C LYS A 74 -15.26 -0.97 -5.38
N LYS A 75 -15.32 -0.29 -6.54
CA LYS A 75 -15.09 -0.88 -7.86
C LYS A 75 -13.63 -1.26 -8.13
N PHE A 76 -12.70 -0.70 -7.37
CA PHE A 76 -11.27 -0.97 -7.49
C PHE A 76 -10.77 -1.99 -6.47
N HIS A 77 -11.64 -2.46 -5.59
CA HIS A 77 -11.25 -3.47 -4.60
C HIS A 77 -11.40 -4.89 -5.17
N TYR A 78 -10.36 -5.68 -5.04
CA TYR A 78 -10.20 -6.98 -5.71
C TYR A 78 -11.05 -8.13 -5.13
N LEU A 79 -11.68 -7.99 -3.98
CA LEU A 79 -12.43 -9.08 -3.35
C LEU A 79 -13.93 -8.85 -3.30
N ASP A 80 -14.38 -7.84 -2.58
CA ASP A 80 -15.78 -7.61 -2.26
C ASP A 80 -16.06 -6.11 -2.18
N ALA A 81 -17.16 -5.71 -2.80
CA ALA A 81 -17.63 -4.33 -2.79
C ALA A 81 -18.23 -3.88 -1.44
N LYS A 82 -18.51 -4.83 -0.52
CA LYS A 82 -19.14 -4.51 0.77
C LYS A 82 -18.13 -3.96 1.76
N ILE A 83 -18.57 -2.97 2.54
CA ILE A 83 -17.84 -2.46 3.71
C ILE A 83 -18.68 -2.66 4.96
N ASN A 84 -18.01 -2.91 6.07
CA ASN A 84 -18.67 -2.90 7.38
C ASN A 84 -18.83 -1.45 7.86
N LYS A 85 -20.06 -1.00 8.11
CA LYS A 85 -20.37 0.37 8.52
C LYS A 85 -19.77 0.76 9.87
N ALA A 86 -19.42 -0.22 10.72
CA ALA A 86 -18.73 0.02 12.00
C ALA A 86 -17.21 0.19 11.83
N ALA A 87 -16.68 0.19 10.59
CA ALA A 87 -15.27 0.40 10.36
C ALA A 87 -14.88 1.85 10.60
N HIS A 88 -13.71 2.05 11.21
CA HIS A 88 -13.03 3.34 11.20
C HIS A 88 -12.43 3.55 9.81
N CYS A 89 -12.85 4.58 9.12
CA CYS A 89 -12.46 4.85 7.75
C CYS A 89 -11.49 6.04 7.67
N TYR A 90 -10.60 5.98 6.67
CA TYR A 90 -9.56 6.96 6.42
C TYR A 90 -9.50 7.28 4.94
N ALA A 91 -9.40 8.57 4.62
CA ALA A 91 -9.12 9.09 3.29
C ALA A 91 -7.67 9.53 3.21
N ALA A 92 -6.98 9.20 2.13
CA ALA A 92 -5.62 9.65 1.86
C ALA A 92 -5.63 10.65 0.71
N PHE A 93 -4.94 11.76 0.89
CA PHE A 93 -4.81 12.83 -0.08
C PHE A 93 -3.34 13.07 -0.45
N TRP A 94 -3.10 13.40 -1.70
CA TRP A 94 -1.85 13.95 -2.18
C TRP A 94 -2.11 15.39 -2.64
N GLY A 95 -1.74 16.36 -1.81
CA GLY A 95 -2.27 17.71 -1.90
C GLY A 95 -3.80 17.70 -1.79
N GLU A 96 -4.49 18.29 -2.73
CA GLU A 96 -5.97 18.32 -2.77
C GLU A 96 -6.60 17.08 -3.42
N ARG A 97 -5.80 16.16 -3.95
CA ARG A 97 -6.31 15.00 -4.70
C ARG A 97 -6.54 13.82 -3.78
N LEU A 98 -7.77 13.32 -3.75
CA LEU A 98 -8.09 12.06 -3.11
C LEU A 98 -7.40 10.91 -3.85
N VAL A 99 -6.54 10.16 -3.16
CA VAL A 99 -5.72 9.10 -3.77
C VAL A 99 -5.98 7.73 -3.19
N GLY A 100 -6.47 7.63 -1.95
CA GLY A 100 -6.60 6.35 -1.30
C GLY A 100 -7.65 6.31 -0.19
N PHE A 101 -8.02 5.08 0.17
CA PHE A 101 -8.97 4.77 1.22
C PHE A 101 -8.43 3.63 2.08
N GLY A 102 -8.54 3.78 3.39
CA GLY A 102 -8.24 2.76 4.37
C GLY A 102 -9.42 2.53 5.31
N ALA A 103 -9.63 1.30 5.75
CA ALA A 103 -10.63 0.99 6.75
C ALA A 103 -10.11 -0.03 7.75
N VAL A 104 -10.49 0.13 9.02
CA VAL A 104 -10.03 -0.67 10.14
C VAL A 104 -11.23 -1.12 10.96
N LEU A 105 -11.20 -2.36 11.40
CA LEU A 105 -12.22 -2.93 12.28
C LEU A 105 -11.61 -3.36 13.60
N ARG A 106 -12.41 -3.32 14.64
CA ARG A 106 -12.07 -3.99 15.88
C ARG A 106 -11.86 -5.48 15.62
N TYR A 107 -10.85 -6.06 16.23
CA TYR A 107 -10.55 -7.49 16.10
C TYR A 107 -10.97 -8.21 17.38
N PRO A 108 -12.23 -8.72 17.46
CA PRO A 108 -12.68 -9.46 18.62
C PRO A 108 -11.86 -10.74 18.77
N SER A 109 -11.28 -10.93 19.94
CA SER A 109 -10.48 -12.10 20.28
C SER A 109 -10.63 -12.36 21.77
N GLY A 110 -10.84 -13.63 22.15
CA GLY A 110 -10.86 -14.04 23.55
C GLY A 110 -9.51 -13.91 24.25
N THR A 111 -8.41 -13.93 23.49
CA THR A 111 -7.05 -13.96 24.05
C THR A 111 -6.28 -12.66 23.86
N VAL A 112 -6.64 -11.84 22.86
CA VAL A 112 -5.92 -10.60 22.55
C VAL A 112 -6.79 -9.40 22.87
N LYS A 113 -6.41 -8.66 23.90
CA LYS A 113 -7.10 -7.43 24.29
C LYS A 113 -6.67 -6.27 23.38
N ASN A 114 -7.54 -5.28 23.23
CA ASN A 114 -7.30 -4.03 22.50
C ASN A 114 -6.74 -4.21 21.08
N ALA A 115 -7.30 -5.17 20.33
CA ALA A 115 -6.84 -5.54 19.02
C ALA A 115 -7.69 -4.93 17.89
N TRP A 116 -7.02 -4.47 16.85
CA TRP A 116 -7.60 -3.92 15.64
C TRP A 116 -7.05 -4.62 14.40
N ARG A 117 -7.76 -4.56 13.30
CA ARG A 117 -7.34 -5.17 12.04
C ARG A 117 -7.67 -4.32 10.84
N GLY A 118 -6.77 -4.30 9.87
CA GLY A 118 -7.06 -3.74 8.55
C GLY A 118 -8.22 -4.48 7.89
N HIS A 119 -9.16 -3.72 7.34
CA HIS A 119 -10.35 -4.22 6.67
C HIS A 119 -10.31 -3.98 5.17
N ARG A 120 -10.00 -2.75 4.75
CA ARG A 120 -9.87 -2.36 3.36
C ARG A 120 -8.67 -1.43 3.20
N THR A 121 -7.97 -1.56 2.07
CA THR A 121 -6.96 -0.59 1.62
C THR A 121 -7.03 -0.54 0.11
N VAL A 122 -7.33 0.62 -0.45
CA VAL A 122 -7.46 0.84 -1.89
C VAL A 122 -6.78 2.14 -2.25
N ILE A 123 -5.99 2.11 -3.32
CA ILE A 123 -5.42 3.30 -3.97
C ILE A 123 -6.07 3.40 -5.35
N LEU A 124 -6.48 4.60 -5.73
CA LEU A 124 -7.06 4.84 -7.05
C LEU A 124 -6.04 4.47 -8.14
N PRO A 125 -6.49 3.96 -9.29
CA PRO A 125 -5.62 3.45 -10.36
C PRO A 125 -4.54 4.42 -10.80
N ASP A 126 -4.86 5.70 -10.91
CA ASP A 126 -3.92 6.74 -11.35
C ASP A 126 -2.74 6.96 -10.38
N PHE A 127 -2.83 6.45 -9.17
CA PHE A 127 -1.81 6.60 -8.12
C PHE A 127 -1.20 5.26 -7.69
N GLN A 128 -1.55 4.17 -8.36
CA GLN A 128 -0.96 2.85 -8.09
C GLN A 128 0.48 2.78 -8.61
N GLY A 129 1.27 1.85 -8.07
CA GLY A 129 2.68 1.69 -8.44
C GLY A 129 3.66 2.56 -7.64
N LEU A 130 3.19 3.62 -6.98
CA LEU A 130 4.02 4.53 -6.17
C LEU A 130 4.31 4.00 -4.75
N GLY A 131 3.75 2.85 -4.37
CA GLY A 131 3.87 2.29 -3.03
C GLY A 131 2.98 2.95 -1.98
N LEU A 132 2.01 3.77 -2.41
CA LEU A 132 1.10 4.48 -1.49
C LEU A 132 0.24 3.53 -0.65
N GLY A 133 -0.15 2.38 -1.19
CA GLY A 133 -0.99 1.42 -0.47
C GLY A 133 -0.28 0.82 0.76
N THR A 134 1.01 0.53 0.66
CA THR A 134 1.81 0.05 1.79
C THR A 134 1.99 1.15 2.83
N ARG A 135 2.39 2.34 2.40
CA ARG A 135 2.58 3.51 3.29
C ARG A 135 1.29 3.90 4.01
N LEU A 136 0.15 3.94 3.31
CA LEU A 136 -1.16 4.20 3.91
C LEU A 136 -1.49 3.14 4.97
N SER A 137 -1.25 1.86 4.65
CA SER A 137 -1.47 0.75 5.58
C SER A 137 -0.60 0.86 6.83
N ASP A 138 0.67 1.21 6.66
CA ASP A 138 1.64 1.33 7.76
C ASP A 138 1.34 2.54 8.65
N ALA A 139 1.02 3.69 8.07
CA ALA A 139 0.67 4.89 8.82
C ALA A 139 -0.62 4.70 9.65
N ILE A 140 -1.64 4.05 9.07
CA ILE A 140 -2.84 3.70 9.82
C ILE A 140 -2.48 2.72 10.95
N ALA A 141 -1.69 1.68 10.69
CA ALA A 141 -1.28 0.72 11.70
C ALA A 141 -0.53 1.38 12.86
N LEU A 142 0.43 2.26 12.53
CA LEU A 142 1.21 3.03 13.50
C LEU A 142 0.29 3.83 14.42
N SER A 143 -0.70 4.54 13.87
CA SER A 143 -1.63 5.36 14.66
C SER A 143 -2.44 4.59 15.70
N TYR A 144 -2.60 3.27 15.52
CA TYR A 144 -3.22 2.39 16.52
C TYR A 144 -2.20 1.89 17.54
N VAL A 145 -1.00 1.54 17.10
CA VAL A 145 0.05 1.04 17.99
C VAL A 145 0.51 2.13 18.96
N GLU A 146 0.63 3.38 18.52
CA GLU A 146 0.91 4.55 19.37
C GLU A 146 -0.14 4.77 20.46
N LYS A 147 -1.37 4.32 20.24
CA LYS A 147 -2.46 4.33 21.24
C LYS A 147 -2.48 3.08 22.14
N GLY A 148 -1.42 2.28 22.13
CA GLY A 148 -1.32 1.05 22.90
C GLY A 148 -2.22 -0.09 22.39
N CYS A 149 -2.65 -0.03 21.13
CA CYS A 149 -3.43 -1.09 20.51
C CYS A 149 -2.53 -2.08 19.77
N ARG A 150 -2.94 -3.32 19.66
CA ARG A 150 -2.34 -4.29 18.74
C ARG A 150 -3.02 -4.18 17.38
N TYR A 151 -2.24 -4.19 16.30
CA TYR A 151 -2.78 -4.06 14.96
C TYR A 151 -2.41 -5.24 14.08
N PHE A 152 -3.42 -5.84 13.47
CA PHE A 152 -3.27 -7.01 12.61
C PHE A 152 -3.72 -6.70 11.19
N SER A 153 -3.14 -7.39 10.23
CA SER A 153 -3.60 -7.31 8.85
C SER A 153 -3.53 -8.67 8.19
N ARG A 154 -4.55 -8.96 7.39
CA ARG A 154 -4.62 -10.14 6.54
C ARG A 154 -4.91 -9.70 5.12
N THR A 155 -4.14 -10.22 4.17
CA THR A 155 -4.32 -9.92 2.76
C THR A 155 -4.12 -11.18 1.91
N ALA A 156 -4.84 -11.27 0.79
CA ALA A 156 -4.56 -12.23 -0.27
C ALA A 156 -3.86 -11.55 -1.46
N HIS A 157 -3.59 -10.25 -1.38
CA HIS A 157 -2.88 -9.51 -2.42
C HIS A 157 -1.38 -9.80 -2.34
N PRO A 158 -0.76 -10.43 -3.38
CA PRO A 158 0.62 -10.91 -3.32
C PRO A 158 1.62 -9.81 -2.95
N ARG A 159 1.63 -8.71 -3.69
CA ARG A 159 2.58 -7.60 -3.46
C ARG A 159 2.51 -7.02 -2.04
N MET A 160 1.30 -6.91 -1.47
CA MET A 160 1.15 -6.43 -0.09
C MET A 160 1.63 -7.48 0.92
N GLY A 161 1.39 -8.77 0.65
CA GLY A 161 1.88 -9.87 1.46
C GLY A 161 3.41 -9.93 1.47
N GLU A 162 4.03 -9.91 0.30
CA GLU A 162 5.48 -9.94 0.11
C GLU A 162 6.17 -8.72 0.74
N TYR A 163 5.58 -7.54 0.60
CA TYR A 163 6.06 -6.33 1.29
C TYR A 163 6.16 -6.56 2.79
N ARG A 164 5.09 -7.06 3.42
CA ARG A 164 5.05 -7.29 4.87
C ARG A 164 5.98 -8.41 5.34
N GLU A 165 6.23 -9.42 4.50
CA GLU A 165 7.22 -10.46 4.79
C GLU A 165 8.65 -9.89 4.88
N LYS A 166 8.96 -8.88 4.07
CA LYS A 166 10.28 -8.27 3.99
C LYS A 166 10.46 -7.09 4.95
N SER A 167 9.36 -6.51 5.41
CA SER A 167 9.37 -5.30 6.24
C SER A 167 9.66 -5.63 7.70
N SER A 168 10.60 -4.90 8.31
CA SER A 168 10.87 -4.97 9.75
C SER A 168 9.70 -4.48 10.62
N LEU A 169 8.76 -3.72 10.03
CA LEU A 169 7.58 -3.18 10.71
C LEU A 169 6.50 -4.23 10.97
N TRP A 170 6.57 -5.39 10.31
CA TRP A 170 5.55 -6.41 10.36
C TRP A 170 6.12 -7.76 10.80
N LYS A 171 5.39 -8.43 11.69
CA LYS A 171 5.72 -9.78 12.16
C LYS A 171 4.67 -10.78 11.66
N PRO A 172 5.08 -11.91 11.03
CA PRO A 172 4.15 -12.94 10.61
C PRO A 172 3.44 -13.56 11.81
N THR A 173 2.13 -13.81 11.68
CA THR A 173 1.35 -14.53 12.69
C THR A 173 1.36 -16.04 12.41
N SER A 174 0.94 -16.86 13.37
CA SER A 174 0.78 -18.31 13.21
C SER A 174 -0.19 -18.71 12.07
N LYS A 175 -0.97 -17.76 11.56
CA LYS A 175 -1.92 -17.93 10.44
C LYS A 175 -1.38 -17.43 9.11
N ASN A 176 -0.10 -17.02 9.06
CA ASN A 176 0.54 -16.54 7.84
C ASN A 176 0.72 -17.66 6.80
N ARG A 177 0.61 -17.31 5.52
CA ARG A 177 0.73 -18.21 4.35
C ARG A 177 -0.17 -19.45 4.38
N LYS A 178 -1.27 -19.40 5.14
CA LYS A 178 -2.24 -20.48 5.16
C LYS A 178 -3.25 -20.34 4.04
N LEU A 179 -3.56 -21.47 3.42
CA LEU A 179 -4.68 -21.58 2.49
C LEU A 179 -5.98 -21.31 3.23
N ARG A 180 -6.73 -20.34 2.74
CA ARG A 180 -8.08 -20.09 3.22
C ARG A 180 -9.06 -20.89 2.35
N LYS A 181 -9.76 -21.84 2.95
CA LYS A 181 -10.99 -22.35 2.35
C LYS A 181 -12.01 -21.22 2.47
N ASP A 182 -12.32 -20.56 1.37
CA ASP A 182 -13.40 -19.57 1.39
C ASP A 182 -14.67 -20.30 1.81
N ILE A 183 -15.34 -19.79 2.85
CA ILE A 183 -16.64 -20.28 3.27
C ILE A 183 -17.53 -20.16 2.04
N LYS A 184 -18.10 -21.28 1.61
CA LYS A 184 -19.04 -21.34 0.49
C LYS A 184 -20.18 -20.33 0.77
N HIS A 185 -20.06 -19.11 0.29
CA HIS A 185 -21.25 -18.30 0.09
C HIS A 185 -22.00 -18.99 -1.05
N LYS A 186 -23.09 -19.63 -0.74
CA LYS A 186 -24.08 -20.05 -1.72
C LYS A 186 -24.56 -18.78 -2.45
N ASN A 187 -23.86 -18.38 -3.48
CA ASN A 187 -24.43 -17.47 -4.47
C ASN A 187 -25.41 -18.30 -5.29
N VAL A 188 -26.70 -18.10 -5.02
CA VAL A 188 -27.83 -18.80 -5.63
C VAL A 188 -27.92 -18.56 -7.15
N TYR A 189 -27.07 -17.68 -7.73
CA TYR A 189 -27.20 -17.22 -9.12
C TYR A 189 -26.05 -17.56 -10.07
N ASN A 190 -24.93 -18.12 -9.64
CA ASN A 190 -23.87 -18.52 -10.57
C ASN A 190 -23.21 -19.82 -10.14
N ASN A 191 -23.49 -20.88 -10.90
CA ASN A 191 -22.92 -22.23 -10.77
C ASN A 191 -21.44 -22.35 -11.21
N HIS A 192 -20.64 -21.30 -11.14
CA HIS A 192 -19.20 -21.39 -11.37
C HIS A 192 -18.50 -21.65 -10.03
N TYR A 193 -18.15 -22.89 -9.81
CA TYR A 193 -17.19 -23.31 -8.78
C TYR A 193 -15.80 -22.77 -9.15
N ALA A 194 -15.51 -21.52 -8.77
CA ALA A 194 -14.14 -21.07 -8.74
C ALA A 194 -13.47 -21.74 -7.51
N ASP A 195 -12.48 -22.58 -7.77
CA ASP A 195 -11.65 -23.20 -6.73
C ASP A 195 -10.76 -22.13 -6.10
N ASN A 196 -11.32 -21.34 -5.20
CA ASN A 196 -10.70 -20.15 -4.62
C ASN A 196 -9.81 -20.50 -3.43
N LYS A 197 -8.87 -21.43 -3.63
CA LYS A 197 -7.78 -21.65 -2.68
C LYS A 197 -6.81 -20.48 -2.75
N ARG A 198 -6.99 -19.49 -1.88
CA ARG A 198 -6.09 -18.34 -1.83
C ARG A 198 -5.14 -18.45 -0.65
N ILE A 199 -3.85 -18.25 -0.92
CA ILE A 199 -2.86 -18.04 0.13
C ILE A 199 -3.13 -16.67 0.77
N CYS A 200 -3.28 -16.64 2.09
CA CYS A 200 -3.46 -15.42 2.86
C CYS A 200 -2.22 -15.14 3.69
N TRP A 201 -1.66 -13.96 3.50
CA TRP A 201 -0.63 -13.40 4.38
C TRP A 201 -1.29 -12.78 5.60
N SER A 202 -0.75 -13.07 6.77
CA SER A 202 -1.29 -12.59 8.05
C SER A 202 -0.17 -12.09 8.94
N HIS A 203 -0.19 -10.79 9.26
CA HIS A 203 0.87 -10.12 10.00
C HIS A 203 0.30 -9.24 11.11
N GLU A 204 1.13 -9.03 12.12
CA GLU A 204 0.95 -8.04 13.18
C GLU A 204 1.93 -6.89 12.92
N TYR A 205 1.46 -5.66 13.00
CA TYR A 205 2.32 -4.47 12.92
C TYR A 205 2.96 -4.23 14.28
N ILE A 206 4.29 -4.16 14.28
CA ILE A 206 5.08 -3.99 15.51
C ILE A 206 5.77 -2.61 15.60
N GLY A 207 5.72 -1.83 14.49
CA GLY A 207 6.42 -0.55 14.41
C GLY A 207 7.94 -0.70 14.29
N GLU A 208 8.64 0.43 14.28
CA GLU A 208 10.10 0.44 14.41
C GLU A 208 10.48 0.05 15.84
N LYS A 209 11.44 -0.84 15.97
CA LYS A 209 12.06 -1.09 17.26
C LYS A 209 12.90 0.14 17.61
N HIS A 210 12.36 1.02 18.44
CA HIS A 210 13.23 1.95 19.14
C HIS A 210 14.17 1.11 20.01
N GLU A 211 15.44 1.03 19.66
CA GLU A 211 16.47 0.56 20.57
C GLU A 211 16.48 1.54 21.75
N THR A 212 15.87 1.12 22.84
CA THR A 212 16.05 1.79 24.12
C THR A 212 17.54 1.69 24.43
N SER A 213 18.27 2.78 24.23
CA SER A 213 19.61 2.96 24.71
C SER A 213 19.57 2.71 26.21
N LYS A 214 20.10 1.56 26.62
CA LYS A 214 20.42 1.31 28.01
C LYS A 214 21.55 2.29 28.39
N THR A 215 21.17 3.41 28.93
CA THR A 215 22.10 4.26 29.69
C THR A 215 22.59 3.43 30.87
N ASN A 216 23.78 2.86 30.73
CA ASN A 216 24.55 2.37 31.86
C ASN A 216 24.93 3.57 32.71
N THR A 217 24.17 3.86 33.73
CA THR A 217 24.62 4.64 34.87
C THR A 217 25.53 3.73 35.70
N SER A 218 26.81 3.72 35.38
CA SER A 218 27.83 3.27 36.29
C SER A 218 28.00 4.36 37.35
N SER A 219 27.46 4.08 38.51
CA SER A 219 27.78 4.82 39.75
C SER A 219 29.19 4.47 40.16
N ASN A 220 30.02 5.47 40.28
CA ASN A 220 31.16 5.50 41.22
C ASN A 220 30.79 6.38 42.38
#